data_da51036819d20bbb4276fa84ab314d9d
#
_entry.id   da51036819d20bbb4276fa84ab314d9d
#
_cell.length_a   1.000
_cell.length_b   1.000
_cell.length_c   1.000
_cell.angle_alpha   90.00
_cell.angle_beta   90.00
_cell.angle_gamma   90.00
#
_symmetry.space_group_name_H-M   'P 1'
#
loop_
_entity.id
_entity.type
_entity.pdbx_description
1 polymer ?
#
loop_
_entity_poly.entity_id
_entity_poly.type
_entity_poly.pdbx_seq_one_letter_code
_entity_poly.pdbx_strand_id
1 'polypeptide(L)'
;MTQHDFSHPDMSPQEKGYVSKGEKQIPIDDPTGKWSDLTLLPEWGEKFYDVYTVRKHGKWVMLKGVKPEYRDDPERVRMLEQEFDTRYNLAHPNIVMVNDFENVPGVGPAIITDDIYGYSLRRLIDEKRLTPKIVYRLQTQLVDALEYIQENHIVHDPITPDTIIFTEYNENLKLINVGYAQKSSLTQQDTQSDIRDYGRVLNEVLDHLPTTLPRLRRIANRCESPDHSYRSVPDLQLALERRNSGQMYVFICVFIVFMAALLIWLTNR
;
A
#
# COMPACT_ATOMS: atom_id res chain seq x y z
N MET A 1 26.84 22.90 7.72
CA MET A 1 25.58 22.14 7.76
C MET A 1 24.85 22.45 6.45
N THR A 2 25.12 21.67 5.42
CA THR A 2 24.55 21.82 4.08
C THR A 2 23.20 21.08 4.08
N GLN A 3 22.11 21.84 3.94
CA GLN A 3 20.79 21.30 3.61
C GLN A 3 20.91 20.57 2.26
N HIS A 4 20.78 19.25 2.25
CA HIS A 4 20.53 18.51 1.03
C HIS A 4 19.09 18.81 0.61
N ASP A 5 19.00 19.65 -0.40
CA ASP A 5 17.77 19.88 -1.17
C ASP A 5 17.45 18.60 -1.94
N PHE A 6 16.48 17.82 -1.43
CA PHE A 6 15.89 16.68 -2.15
C PHE A 6 14.83 17.18 -3.12
N SER A 7 15.21 18.09 -4.02
CA SER A 7 14.39 18.39 -5.18
C SER A 7 14.44 17.16 -6.12
N HIS A 8 13.35 16.40 -6.17
CA HIS A 8 13.17 15.36 -7.17
C HIS A 8 13.33 15.97 -8.58
N PRO A 9 14.03 15.29 -9.50
CA PRO A 9 14.16 15.79 -10.87
C PRO A 9 12.77 15.96 -11.47
N ASP A 10 12.62 17.05 -12.22
CA ASP A 10 11.40 17.47 -12.90
C ASP A 10 11.11 16.56 -14.12
N MET A 11 10.87 15.26 -13.86
CA MET A 11 10.63 14.26 -14.90
C MET A 11 9.14 14.23 -15.30
N SER A 12 8.87 14.05 -16.59
CA SER A 12 7.53 13.82 -17.10
C SER A 12 6.96 12.48 -16.59
N PRO A 13 5.63 12.25 -16.62
CA PRO A 13 5.04 10.97 -16.25
C PRO A 13 5.66 9.77 -16.99
N GLN A 14 6.05 9.95 -18.25
CA GLN A 14 6.70 8.93 -19.08
C GLN A 14 8.14 8.61 -18.61
N GLU A 15 8.88 9.62 -18.14
CA GLU A 15 10.21 9.45 -17.55
C GLU A 15 10.16 8.85 -16.15
N LYS A 16 8.99 8.95 -15.49
CA LYS A 16 8.75 8.43 -14.13
C LYS A 16 8.42 6.92 -14.08
N GLY A 17 8.36 6.23 -15.20
CA GLY A 17 7.95 4.83 -15.25
C GLY A 17 6.43 4.61 -15.09
N TYR A 18 5.63 5.68 -15.00
CA TYR A 18 4.18 5.62 -15.16
C TYR A 18 3.84 5.45 -16.63
N VAL A 19 3.95 4.27 -17.15
CA VAL A 19 3.29 3.93 -18.40
C VAL A 19 2.01 3.20 -18.02
N SER A 20 0.98 3.97 -17.66
CA SER A 20 -0.38 3.45 -17.62
C SER A 20 -0.78 3.12 -19.03
N LYS A 21 -1.30 1.92 -19.29
CA LYS A 21 -1.87 1.61 -20.60
C LYS A 21 -3.06 2.55 -20.83
N GLY A 22 -2.95 3.39 -21.87
CA GLY A 22 -4.00 4.30 -22.27
C GLY A 22 -3.95 5.68 -21.61
N GLU A 23 -2.80 6.12 -21.10
CA GLU A 23 -2.58 7.50 -20.67
C GLU A 23 -3.11 8.49 -21.71
N LYS A 24 -3.88 9.47 -21.23
CA LYS A 24 -4.43 10.50 -22.10
C LYS A 24 -4.13 11.87 -21.50
N GLN A 25 -3.31 12.64 -22.19
CA GLN A 25 -3.09 14.04 -21.84
C GLN A 25 -4.37 14.83 -22.13
N ILE A 26 -4.82 15.60 -21.18
CA ILE A 26 -6.02 16.44 -21.26
C ILE A 26 -5.58 17.90 -21.28
N PRO A 27 -6.00 18.69 -22.28
CA PRO A 27 -5.76 20.12 -22.25
C PRO A 27 -6.38 20.73 -21.01
N ILE A 28 -5.59 21.51 -20.27
CA ILE A 28 -6.07 22.27 -19.12
C ILE A 28 -5.99 23.76 -19.44
N ASP A 29 -7.11 24.45 -19.31
CA ASP A 29 -7.17 25.90 -19.44
C ASP A 29 -7.23 26.51 -18.02
N ASP A 30 -6.06 26.87 -17.53
CA ASP A 30 -5.92 27.56 -16.24
C ASP A 30 -5.21 28.89 -16.40
N PRO A 31 -5.94 30.00 -16.48
CA PRO A 31 -5.36 31.34 -16.64
C PRO A 31 -4.49 31.78 -15.44
N THR A 32 -4.60 31.08 -14.31
CA THR A 32 -3.78 31.38 -13.13
C THR A 32 -2.39 30.75 -13.20
N GLY A 33 -2.19 29.77 -14.09
CA GLY A 33 -0.94 28.98 -14.19
C GLY A 33 -0.67 28.08 -12.99
N LYS A 34 -1.66 27.87 -12.12
CA LYS A 34 -1.55 26.98 -10.95
C LYS A 34 -1.47 25.52 -11.38
N TRP A 35 -2.20 25.16 -12.45
CA TRP A 35 -2.34 23.80 -12.94
C TRP A 35 -1.78 23.63 -14.35
N SER A 36 -1.01 22.57 -14.59
CA SER A 36 -0.51 22.19 -15.93
C SER A 36 -0.34 20.67 -16.05
N ASP A 37 -0.17 20.19 -17.29
CA ASP A 37 0.21 18.80 -17.60
C ASP A 37 -0.75 17.73 -17.05
N LEU A 38 -2.06 17.98 -17.17
CA LEU A 38 -3.10 17.05 -16.71
C LEU A 38 -3.10 15.77 -17.58
N THR A 39 -2.91 14.63 -16.95
CA THR A 39 -2.89 13.32 -17.60
C THR A 39 -3.80 12.34 -16.87
N LEU A 40 -4.75 11.75 -17.57
CA LEU A 40 -5.61 10.68 -17.06
C LEU A 40 -4.83 9.38 -16.92
N LEU A 41 -5.01 8.68 -15.80
CA LEU A 41 -4.44 7.36 -15.50
C LEU A 41 -5.56 6.31 -15.44
N PRO A 42 -5.99 5.71 -16.59
CA PRO A 42 -7.15 4.85 -16.63
C PRO A 42 -7.03 3.58 -15.77
N GLU A 43 -5.83 3.03 -15.58
CA GLU A 43 -5.58 1.85 -14.76
C GLU A 43 -5.83 2.08 -13.26
N TRP A 44 -5.86 3.35 -12.85
CA TRP A 44 -6.06 3.75 -11.46
C TRP A 44 -7.50 4.20 -11.19
N GLY A 45 -8.30 4.27 -12.26
CA GLY A 45 -9.70 4.69 -12.18
C GLY A 45 -10.57 3.68 -11.45
N GLU A 46 -11.59 4.20 -10.78
CA GLU A 46 -12.64 3.43 -10.12
C GLU A 46 -13.96 3.50 -10.93
N LYS A 47 -15.02 2.88 -10.42
CA LYS A 47 -16.30 2.84 -11.12
C LYS A 47 -16.85 4.24 -11.44
N PHE A 48 -16.76 5.18 -10.48
CA PHE A 48 -17.34 6.54 -10.59
C PHE A 48 -16.30 7.65 -10.60
N TYR A 49 -15.02 7.31 -10.38
CA TYR A 49 -13.94 8.27 -10.21
C TYR A 49 -12.80 7.96 -11.18
N ASP A 50 -12.22 9.01 -11.70
CA ASP A 50 -10.98 8.96 -12.48
C ASP A 50 -9.81 9.45 -11.64
N VAL A 51 -8.64 8.90 -11.91
CA VAL A 51 -7.38 9.30 -11.30
C VAL A 51 -6.52 9.98 -12.37
N TYR A 52 -5.90 11.09 -11.98
CA TYR A 52 -5.05 11.89 -12.84
C TYR A 52 -3.72 12.17 -12.15
N THR A 53 -2.68 12.41 -12.94
CA THR A 53 -1.50 13.14 -12.51
C THR A 53 -1.51 14.53 -13.15
N VAL A 54 -1.03 15.54 -12.41
CA VAL A 54 -1.08 16.95 -12.82
C VAL A 54 0.03 17.73 -12.11
N ARG A 55 0.47 18.84 -12.66
CA ARG A 55 1.33 19.78 -11.92
C ARG A 55 0.49 20.85 -11.22
N LYS A 56 0.67 20.98 -9.92
CA LYS A 56 0.16 22.08 -9.07
C LYS A 56 1.35 22.96 -8.68
N HIS A 57 1.39 24.22 -9.16
CA HIS A 57 2.55 25.12 -8.97
C HIS A 57 3.89 24.48 -9.37
N GLY A 58 3.90 23.76 -10.50
CA GLY A 58 5.09 23.08 -11.02
C GLY A 58 5.45 21.76 -10.34
N LYS A 59 4.80 21.36 -9.25
CA LYS A 59 5.02 20.09 -8.56
C LYS A 59 3.98 19.05 -8.97
N TRP A 60 4.41 17.83 -9.20
CA TRP A 60 3.50 16.74 -9.52
C TRP A 60 2.67 16.35 -8.29
N VAL A 61 1.39 16.14 -8.52
CA VAL A 61 0.41 15.63 -7.56
C VAL A 61 -0.54 14.68 -8.27
N MET A 62 -1.23 13.82 -7.52
CA MET A 62 -2.31 13.02 -8.07
C MET A 62 -3.66 13.62 -7.68
N LEU A 63 -4.65 13.45 -8.57
CA LEU A 63 -6.02 13.85 -8.35
C LEU A 63 -6.93 12.63 -8.43
N LYS A 64 -7.95 12.59 -7.57
CA LYS A 64 -9.12 11.73 -7.73
C LYS A 64 -10.34 12.64 -7.89
N GLY A 65 -10.99 12.56 -9.04
CA GLY A 65 -12.17 13.36 -9.37
C GLY A 65 -13.32 12.52 -9.91
N VAL A 66 -14.53 13.07 -9.88
CA VAL A 66 -15.72 12.39 -10.43
C VAL A 66 -15.59 12.30 -11.94
N LYS A 67 -15.87 11.13 -12.52
CA LYS A 67 -15.87 10.93 -13.98
C LYS A 67 -16.83 11.91 -14.68
N PRO A 68 -16.50 12.36 -15.90
CA PRO A 68 -17.29 13.35 -16.61
C PRO A 68 -18.80 13.04 -16.68
N GLU A 69 -19.15 11.77 -16.90
CA GLU A 69 -20.53 11.29 -17.00
C GLU A 69 -21.32 11.30 -15.69
N TYR A 70 -20.65 11.49 -14.54
CA TYR A 70 -21.27 11.53 -13.20
C TYR A 70 -21.10 12.87 -12.49
N ARG A 71 -20.52 13.89 -13.14
CA ARG A 71 -20.23 15.20 -12.51
C ARG A 71 -21.48 15.95 -12.06
N ASP A 72 -22.59 15.73 -12.74
CA ASP A 72 -23.88 16.33 -12.40
C ASP A 72 -24.65 15.53 -11.33
N ASP A 73 -24.09 14.41 -10.85
CA ASP A 73 -24.65 13.63 -9.76
C ASP A 73 -24.10 14.15 -8.41
N PRO A 74 -24.91 14.92 -7.64
CA PRO A 74 -24.46 15.51 -6.38
C PRO A 74 -24.11 14.47 -5.33
N GLU A 75 -24.65 13.26 -5.44
CA GLU A 75 -24.32 12.15 -4.53
C GLU A 75 -22.87 11.69 -4.72
N ARG A 76 -22.36 11.67 -5.96
CA ARG A 76 -20.98 11.29 -6.24
C ARG A 76 -19.97 12.32 -5.73
N VAL A 77 -20.29 13.59 -5.88
CA VAL A 77 -19.48 14.68 -5.32
C VAL A 77 -19.47 14.61 -3.80
N ARG A 78 -20.64 14.42 -3.17
CA ARG A 78 -20.76 14.29 -1.71
C ARG A 78 -19.98 13.10 -1.16
N MET A 79 -19.99 11.94 -1.86
CA MET A 79 -19.19 10.77 -1.47
C MET A 79 -17.70 11.06 -1.56
N LEU A 80 -17.24 11.80 -2.57
CA LEU A 80 -15.85 12.20 -2.71
C LEU A 80 -15.40 13.16 -1.59
N GLU A 81 -16.26 14.12 -1.22
CA GLU A 81 -16.04 15.03 -0.07
C GLU A 81 -15.97 14.24 1.24
N GLN A 82 -16.85 13.27 1.44
CA GLN A 82 -16.84 12.41 2.63
C GLN A 82 -15.55 11.54 2.69
N GLU A 83 -15.08 11.05 1.55
CA GLU A 83 -13.79 10.35 1.48
C GLU A 83 -12.64 11.30 1.87
N PHE A 84 -12.67 12.53 1.35
CA PHE A 84 -11.67 13.54 1.72
C PHE A 84 -11.68 13.80 3.23
N ASP A 85 -12.83 14.08 3.83
CA ASP A 85 -12.96 14.36 5.27
C ASP A 85 -12.44 13.19 6.12
N THR A 86 -12.72 11.96 5.68
CA THR A 86 -12.24 10.74 6.35
C THR A 86 -10.72 10.63 6.29
N ARG A 87 -10.12 10.92 5.13
CA ARG A 87 -8.69 10.69 4.86
C ARG A 87 -7.79 11.85 5.25
N TYR A 88 -8.31 13.06 5.34
CA TYR A 88 -7.52 14.28 5.55
C TYR A 88 -6.69 14.24 6.85
N ASN A 89 -7.20 13.58 7.88
CA ASN A 89 -6.51 13.44 9.17
C ASN A 89 -5.66 12.16 9.28
N LEU A 90 -5.62 11.33 8.23
CA LEU A 90 -4.83 10.11 8.26
C LEU A 90 -3.37 10.43 7.90
N ALA A 91 -2.46 10.13 8.81
CA ALA A 91 -1.03 10.32 8.62
C ALA A 91 -0.28 9.01 8.94
N HIS A 92 0.03 8.24 7.90
CA HIS A 92 0.76 6.99 8.04
C HIS A 92 1.77 6.80 6.90
N PRO A 93 3.01 6.35 7.16
CA PRO A 93 4.06 6.24 6.13
C PRO A 93 3.70 5.30 4.98
N ASN A 94 2.81 4.34 5.21
CA ASN A 94 2.40 3.33 4.23
C ASN A 94 0.99 3.56 3.67
N ILE A 95 0.38 4.71 3.92
CA ILE A 95 -0.89 5.15 3.32
C ILE A 95 -0.62 6.44 2.55
N VAL A 96 -1.27 6.61 1.41
CA VAL A 96 -1.16 7.85 0.64
C VAL A 96 -1.87 8.97 1.36
N MET A 97 -1.13 10.03 1.66
CA MET A 97 -1.68 11.21 2.32
C MET A 97 -2.55 12.01 1.36
N VAL A 98 -3.66 12.49 1.89
CA VAL A 98 -4.51 13.48 1.23
C VAL A 98 -4.03 14.86 1.67
N ASN A 99 -3.79 15.74 0.70
CA ASN A 99 -3.24 17.07 0.97
C ASN A 99 -4.31 18.15 0.92
N ASP A 100 -5.30 18.01 0.01
CA ASP A 100 -6.24 19.08 -0.26
C ASP A 100 -7.50 18.57 -0.99
N PHE A 101 -8.55 19.40 -1.04
CA PHE A 101 -9.74 19.20 -1.86
C PHE A 101 -10.06 20.50 -2.60
N GLU A 102 -9.95 20.49 -3.93
CA GLU A 102 -10.13 21.69 -4.73
C GLU A 102 -10.95 21.41 -5.99
N ASN A 103 -11.50 22.50 -6.53
CA ASN A 103 -12.09 22.47 -7.87
C ASN A 103 -11.00 22.69 -8.92
N VAL A 104 -10.67 21.64 -9.67
CA VAL A 104 -9.57 21.64 -10.65
C VAL A 104 -10.13 21.85 -12.06
N PRO A 105 -9.59 22.80 -12.85
CA PRO A 105 -10.01 23.02 -14.22
C PRO A 105 -9.96 21.73 -15.05
N GLY A 106 -11.04 21.43 -15.78
CA GLY A 106 -11.15 20.21 -16.59
C GLY A 106 -11.50 18.92 -15.82
N VAL A 107 -11.35 18.89 -14.49
CA VAL A 107 -11.68 17.74 -13.63
C VAL A 107 -12.93 18.02 -12.78
N GLY A 108 -13.05 19.20 -12.20
CA GLY A 108 -14.07 19.52 -11.19
C GLY A 108 -13.56 19.32 -9.78
N PRO A 109 -14.46 19.09 -8.79
CA PRO A 109 -14.07 18.79 -7.43
C PRO A 109 -13.18 17.54 -7.37
N ALA A 110 -12.03 17.65 -6.72
CA ALA A 110 -11.04 16.57 -6.67
C ALA A 110 -10.29 16.52 -5.35
N ILE A 111 -10.02 15.31 -4.88
CA ILE A 111 -9.05 15.03 -3.81
C ILE A 111 -7.65 15.14 -4.41
N ILE A 112 -6.76 15.84 -3.72
CA ILE A 112 -5.36 16.02 -4.09
C ILE A 112 -4.51 15.22 -3.13
N THR A 113 -3.64 14.37 -3.68
CA THR A 113 -2.69 13.56 -2.91
C THR A 113 -1.26 13.82 -3.38
N ASP A 114 -0.29 13.36 -2.59
CA ASP A 114 1.08 13.28 -3.07
C ASP A 114 1.17 12.43 -4.34
N ASP A 115 2.09 12.80 -5.22
CA ASP A 115 2.43 11.98 -6.36
C ASP A 115 3.24 10.76 -5.91
N ILE A 116 2.87 9.58 -6.41
CA ILE A 116 3.50 8.32 -6.03
C ILE A 116 4.26 7.76 -7.23
N TYR A 117 5.57 7.77 -7.11
CA TYR A 117 6.45 7.13 -8.10
C TYR A 117 6.64 5.67 -7.76
N GLY A 118 6.10 4.76 -8.56
CA GLY A 118 6.25 3.34 -8.28
C GLY A 118 5.41 2.44 -9.17
N TYR A 119 5.37 1.18 -8.79
CA TYR A 119 4.65 0.14 -9.52
C TYR A 119 3.62 -0.50 -8.62
N SER A 120 2.42 -0.78 -9.16
CA SER A 120 1.44 -1.58 -8.42
C SER A 120 1.99 -2.99 -8.19
N LEU A 121 1.57 -3.62 -7.09
CA LEU A 121 1.91 -5.01 -6.81
C LEU A 121 1.37 -5.91 -7.94
N ARG A 122 0.21 -5.59 -8.53
CA ARG A 122 -0.33 -6.25 -9.71
C ARG A 122 0.69 -6.28 -10.83
N ARG A 123 1.22 -5.11 -11.20
CA ARG A 123 2.22 -5.00 -12.27
C ARG A 123 3.50 -5.77 -11.95
N LEU A 124 3.96 -5.75 -10.69
CA LEU A 124 5.15 -6.52 -10.28
C LEU A 124 4.93 -8.03 -10.37
N ILE A 125 3.69 -8.50 -10.11
CA ILE A 125 3.29 -9.90 -10.30
C ILE A 125 3.30 -10.25 -11.80
N ASP A 126 2.63 -9.47 -12.62
CA ASP A 126 2.45 -9.72 -14.06
C ASP A 126 3.79 -9.69 -14.82
N GLU A 127 4.67 -8.76 -14.45
CA GLU A 127 6.03 -8.62 -15.02
C GLU A 127 7.05 -9.59 -14.38
N LYS A 128 6.64 -10.44 -13.43
CA LYS A 128 7.52 -11.38 -12.70
C LYS A 128 8.70 -10.69 -12.00
N ARG A 129 8.46 -9.52 -11.44
CA ARG A 129 9.46 -8.67 -10.75
C ARG A 129 9.37 -8.75 -9.23
N LEU A 130 8.76 -9.80 -8.71
CA LEU A 130 8.67 -10.01 -7.26
C LEU A 130 10.05 -10.30 -6.67
N THR A 131 10.37 -9.63 -5.56
CA THR A 131 11.62 -9.79 -4.82
C THR A 131 11.35 -10.23 -3.38
N PRO A 132 12.32 -10.85 -2.68
CA PRO A 132 12.19 -11.13 -1.25
C PRO A 132 11.91 -9.88 -0.42
N LYS A 133 12.39 -8.72 -0.84
CA LYS A 133 12.16 -7.44 -0.17
C LYS A 133 10.70 -7.02 -0.26
N ILE A 134 10.03 -7.20 -1.40
CA ILE A 134 8.60 -6.97 -1.56
C ILE A 134 7.81 -7.82 -0.57
N VAL A 135 8.11 -9.13 -0.49
CA VAL A 135 7.47 -10.04 0.46
C VAL A 135 7.67 -9.58 1.90
N TYR A 136 8.88 -9.17 2.25
CA TYR A 136 9.15 -8.61 3.57
C TYR A 136 8.34 -7.34 3.87
N ARG A 137 8.20 -6.45 2.87
CA ARG A 137 7.39 -5.22 3.01
C ARG A 137 5.90 -5.54 3.21
N LEU A 138 5.37 -6.56 2.54
CA LEU A 138 4.01 -7.03 2.78
C LEU A 138 3.81 -7.54 4.22
N GLN A 139 4.82 -8.22 4.78
CA GLN A 139 4.73 -8.72 6.15
C GLN A 139 4.84 -7.64 7.23
N THR A 140 5.47 -6.53 6.93
CA THR A 140 5.74 -5.45 7.89
C THR A 140 4.86 -4.25 7.60
N GLN A 141 5.02 -3.62 6.45
CA GLN A 141 4.42 -2.33 6.13
C GLN A 141 2.93 -2.42 5.81
N LEU A 142 2.46 -3.51 5.19
CA LEU A 142 1.03 -3.69 4.95
C LEU A 142 0.30 -3.96 6.27
N VAL A 143 0.86 -4.79 7.13
CA VAL A 143 0.25 -5.11 8.44
C VAL A 143 0.21 -3.88 9.33
N ASP A 144 1.26 -3.09 9.35
CA ASP A 144 1.35 -1.81 10.09
C ASP A 144 0.28 -0.81 9.59
N ALA A 145 0.09 -0.71 8.27
CA ALA A 145 -0.98 0.12 7.70
C ALA A 145 -2.38 -0.40 8.07
N LEU A 146 -2.60 -1.73 8.09
CA LEU A 146 -3.87 -2.31 8.50
C LEU A 146 -4.18 -2.05 9.98
N GLU A 147 -3.19 -2.18 10.86
CA GLU A 147 -3.34 -1.86 12.28
C GLU A 147 -3.77 -0.40 12.45
N TYR A 148 -3.06 0.54 11.80
CA TYR A 148 -3.41 1.96 11.82
C TYR A 148 -4.83 2.24 11.30
N ILE A 149 -5.25 1.60 10.21
CA ILE A 149 -6.61 1.74 9.64
C ILE A 149 -7.66 1.29 10.68
N GLN A 150 -7.42 0.15 11.35
CA GLN A 150 -8.34 -0.38 12.34
C GLN A 150 -8.38 0.45 13.62
N GLU A 151 -7.25 0.95 14.09
CA GLU A 151 -7.18 1.85 15.25
C GLU A 151 -7.94 3.16 15.02
N ASN A 152 -7.95 3.66 13.78
CA ASN A 152 -8.69 4.85 13.39
C ASN A 152 -10.14 4.55 12.94
N HIS A 153 -10.60 3.30 13.06
CA HIS A 153 -11.95 2.85 12.70
C HIS A 153 -12.35 3.17 11.25
N ILE A 154 -11.39 3.10 10.35
CA ILE A 154 -11.57 3.40 8.92
C ILE A 154 -12.17 2.21 8.21
N VAL A 155 -13.17 2.47 7.38
CA VAL A 155 -13.73 1.49 6.42
C VAL A 155 -13.15 1.81 5.05
N HIS A 156 -12.65 0.79 4.37
CA HIS A 156 -12.03 0.92 3.06
C HIS A 156 -12.51 -0.19 2.11
N ASP A 157 -12.27 0.01 0.82
CA ASP A 157 -12.49 -1.00 -0.19
C ASP A 157 -11.52 -2.18 -0.02
N PRO A 158 -11.85 -3.37 -0.55
CA PRO A 158 -10.98 -4.54 -0.45
C PRO A 158 -9.54 -4.23 -0.89
N ILE A 159 -8.58 -4.63 -0.07
CA ILE A 159 -7.17 -4.50 -0.41
C ILE A 159 -6.82 -5.55 -1.45
N THR A 160 -6.31 -5.09 -2.59
CA THR A 160 -5.93 -5.91 -3.73
C THR A 160 -4.51 -5.56 -4.19
N PRO A 161 -3.87 -6.38 -5.01
CA PRO A 161 -2.58 -6.03 -5.60
C PRO A 161 -2.58 -4.73 -6.41
N ASP A 162 -3.75 -4.29 -6.89
CA ASP A 162 -3.89 -3.03 -7.66
C ASP A 162 -3.84 -1.80 -6.76
N THR A 163 -4.28 -1.92 -5.50
CA THR A 163 -4.29 -0.81 -4.52
C THR A 163 -3.02 -0.71 -3.67
N ILE A 164 -2.04 -1.58 -3.92
CA ILE A 164 -0.74 -1.59 -3.24
C ILE A 164 0.34 -1.13 -4.22
N ILE A 165 0.99 -0.01 -3.92
CA ILE A 165 2.07 0.55 -4.74
C ILE A 165 3.39 0.37 -4.01
N PHE A 166 4.43 -0.04 -4.74
CA PHE A 166 5.82 -0.04 -4.27
C PHE A 166 6.57 1.11 -4.92
N THR A 167 7.09 2.02 -4.09
CA THR A 167 7.84 3.18 -4.58
C THR A 167 9.14 2.76 -5.26
N GLU A 168 9.50 3.42 -6.35
CA GLU A 168 10.63 3.02 -7.20
C GLU A 168 11.97 3.03 -6.47
N TYR A 169 12.26 4.08 -5.69
CA TYR A 169 13.56 4.26 -5.06
C TYR A 169 13.79 3.35 -3.84
N ASN A 170 12.79 3.23 -2.98
CA ASN A 170 12.95 2.55 -1.68
C ASN A 170 12.17 1.24 -1.60
N GLU A 171 11.35 0.95 -2.62
CA GLU A 171 10.36 -0.14 -2.60
C GLU A 171 9.49 -0.09 -1.32
N ASN A 172 9.20 1.11 -0.81
CA ASN A 172 8.27 1.27 0.29
C ASN A 172 6.85 1.06 -0.21
N LEU A 173 6.07 0.35 0.59
CA LEU A 173 4.66 0.12 0.32
C LEU A 173 3.87 1.40 0.59
N LYS A 174 2.94 1.70 -0.31
CA LYS A 174 1.90 2.72 -0.16
C LYS A 174 0.55 2.13 -0.52
N LEU A 175 -0.41 2.20 0.40
CA LEU A 175 -1.82 1.92 0.12
C LEU A 175 -2.47 3.15 -0.49
N ILE A 176 -3.15 2.95 -1.61
CA ILE A 176 -4.06 3.91 -2.22
C ILE A 176 -5.51 3.51 -1.92
N ASN A 177 -6.46 4.43 -2.13
CA ASN A 177 -7.91 4.18 -1.97
C ASN A 177 -8.31 3.70 -0.56
N VAL A 178 -7.63 4.20 0.47
CA VAL A 178 -7.96 3.93 1.87
C VAL A 178 -8.97 4.94 2.37
N GLY A 179 -10.05 4.46 2.95
CA GLY A 179 -10.95 5.29 3.76
C GLY A 179 -11.99 6.05 2.96
N TYR A 180 -13.14 5.44 2.72
CA TYR A 180 -14.33 6.15 2.23
C TYR A 180 -15.32 6.49 3.36
N ALA A 181 -15.15 5.90 4.54
CA ALA A 181 -15.97 6.19 5.71
C ALA A 181 -15.22 5.91 7.01
N GLN A 182 -15.65 6.54 8.09
CA GLN A 182 -15.20 6.26 9.45
C GLN A 182 -16.40 5.83 10.30
N LYS A 183 -16.23 4.78 11.08
CA LYS A 183 -17.23 4.27 12.03
C LYS A 183 -16.88 4.69 13.44
N SER A 184 -17.88 4.70 14.34
CA SER A 184 -17.62 4.88 15.78
C SER A 184 -16.85 3.69 16.39
N SER A 185 -17.04 2.50 15.81
CA SER A 185 -16.29 1.27 16.13
C SER A 185 -16.34 0.31 14.97
N LEU A 186 -15.28 -0.46 14.76
CA LEU A 186 -15.28 -1.55 13.79
C LEU A 186 -15.93 -2.80 14.42
N THR A 187 -16.64 -3.53 13.57
CA THR A 187 -17.15 -4.86 13.94
C THR A 187 -16.05 -5.91 13.76
N GLN A 188 -16.23 -7.08 14.38
CA GLN A 188 -15.34 -8.22 14.15
C GLN A 188 -15.30 -8.61 12.66
N GLN A 189 -16.41 -8.43 11.94
CA GLN A 189 -16.49 -8.72 10.51
C GLN A 189 -15.62 -7.77 9.68
N ASP A 190 -15.58 -6.47 10.03
CA ASP A 190 -14.71 -5.48 9.37
C ASP A 190 -13.24 -5.91 9.54
N THR A 191 -12.80 -6.13 10.78
CA THR A 191 -11.44 -6.60 11.10
C THR A 191 -11.05 -7.89 10.37
N GLN A 192 -11.95 -8.86 10.33
CA GLN A 192 -11.71 -10.14 9.64
C GLN A 192 -11.69 -10.00 8.12
N SER A 193 -12.41 -9.02 7.57
CA SER A 193 -12.35 -8.72 6.13
C SER A 193 -10.94 -8.29 5.73
N ASP A 194 -10.35 -7.35 6.46
CA ASP A 194 -9.00 -6.82 6.21
C ASP A 194 -7.94 -7.93 6.31
N ILE A 195 -8.04 -8.76 7.36
CA ILE A 195 -7.14 -9.90 7.54
C ILE A 195 -7.27 -10.90 6.37
N ARG A 196 -8.48 -11.13 5.89
CA ARG A 196 -8.73 -12.02 4.75
C ARG A 196 -8.14 -11.45 3.46
N ASP A 197 -8.29 -10.16 3.23
CA ASP A 197 -7.73 -9.49 2.07
C ASP A 197 -6.20 -9.53 2.09
N TYR A 198 -5.60 -9.31 3.26
CA TYR A 198 -4.17 -9.53 3.45
C TYR A 198 -3.75 -10.96 3.07
N GLY A 199 -4.51 -11.97 3.52
CA GLY A 199 -4.27 -13.38 3.20
C GLY A 199 -4.29 -13.64 1.69
N ARG A 200 -5.29 -13.11 0.99
CA ARG A 200 -5.44 -13.24 -0.48
C ARG A 200 -4.26 -12.61 -1.21
N VAL A 201 -3.90 -11.38 -0.86
CA VAL A 201 -2.76 -10.68 -1.46
C VAL A 201 -1.46 -11.47 -1.23
N LEU A 202 -1.23 -11.94 0.00
CA LEU A 202 -0.03 -12.71 0.31
C LEU A 202 -0.01 -14.05 -0.44
N ASN A 203 -1.13 -14.77 -0.52
CA ASN A 203 -1.23 -16.02 -1.27
C ASN A 203 -0.95 -15.81 -2.76
N GLU A 204 -1.52 -14.78 -3.37
CA GLU A 204 -1.28 -14.45 -4.78
C GLU A 204 0.21 -14.16 -5.04
N VAL A 205 0.86 -13.39 -4.18
CA VAL A 205 2.31 -13.14 -4.28
C VAL A 205 3.11 -14.43 -4.16
N LEU A 206 2.75 -15.28 -3.19
CA LEU A 206 3.45 -16.55 -2.96
C LEU A 206 3.29 -17.55 -4.12
N ASP A 207 2.19 -17.47 -4.90
CA ASP A 207 1.96 -18.29 -6.09
C ASP A 207 2.91 -17.91 -7.25
N HIS A 208 3.36 -16.66 -7.28
CA HIS A 208 4.21 -16.13 -8.34
C HIS A 208 5.71 -16.04 -7.94
N LEU A 209 6.07 -16.46 -6.73
CA LEU A 209 7.46 -16.52 -6.31
C LEU A 209 8.15 -17.79 -6.80
N PRO A 210 9.43 -17.70 -7.22
CA PRO A 210 10.20 -18.88 -7.62
C PRO A 210 10.57 -19.77 -6.44
N THR A 211 10.43 -19.28 -5.21
CA THR A 211 10.82 -19.97 -3.98
C THR A 211 9.62 -20.23 -3.09
N THR A 212 9.49 -21.44 -2.59
CA THR A 212 8.41 -21.78 -1.65
C THR A 212 8.70 -21.26 -0.25
N LEU A 213 7.72 -20.59 0.34
CA LEU A 213 7.76 -20.07 1.71
C LEU A 213 6.64 -20.70 2.56
N PRO A 214 6.81 -21.97 3.02
CA PRO A 214 5.72 -22.76 3.60
C PRO A 214 5.16 -22.17 4.89
N ARG A 215 5.96 -21.41 5.63
CA ARG A 215 5.48 -20.72 6.83
C ARG A 215 4.52 -19.59 6.46
N LEU A 216 4.90 -18.76 5.50
CA LEU A 216 4.05 -17.65 5.05
C LEU A 216 2.77 -18.16 4.38
N ARG A 217 2.87 -19.24 3.60
CA ARG A 217 1.68 -19.89 3.02
C ARG A 217 0.71 -20.35 4.10
N ARG A 218 1.19 -20.93 5.21
CA ARG A 218 0.30 -21.32 6.33
C ARG A 218 -0.34 -20.10 7.00
N ILE A 219 0.38 -18.99 7.14
CA ILE A 219 -0.17 -17.75 7.69
C ILE A 219 -1.25 -17.19 6.76
N ALA A 220 -0.96 -17.07 5.45
CA ALA A 220 -1.90 -16.58 4.46
C ALA A 220 -3.18 -17.43 4.40
N ASN A 221 -3.06 -18.76 4.34
CA ASN A 221 -4.20 -19.65 4.36
C ASN A 221 -5.02 -19.54 5.66
N ARG A 222 -4.37 -19.28 6.78
CA ARG A 222 -5.06 -19.04 8.04
C ARG A 222 -5.83 -17.71 8.03
N CYS A 223 -5.31 -16.67 7.41
CA CYS A 223 -6.03 -15.41 7.24
C CYS A 223 -7.34 -15.58 6.47
N GLU A 224 -7.39 -16.49 5.50
CA GLU A 224 -8.55 -16.77 4.67
C GLU A 224 -9.52 -17.80 5.30
N SER A 225 -9.11 -18.48 6.38
CA SER A 225 -9.93 -19.50 7.02
C SER A 225 -11.18 -18.89 7.68
N PRO A 226 -12.39 -19.39 7.41
CA PRO A 226 -13.61 -18.87 8.02
C PRO A 226 -13.65 -19.07 9.54
N ASP A 227 -13.12 -20.21 10.03
CA ASP A 227 -13.25 -20.62 11.43
C ASP A 227 -12.02 -20.39 12.27
N HIS A 228 -10.84 -20.28 11.64
CA HIS A 228 -9.55 -20.30 12.31
C HIS A 228 -8.68 -19.09 11.97
N SER A 229 -9.25 -18.04 11.41
CA SER A 229 -8.57 -16.79 11.12
C SER A 229 -7.96 -16.13 12.38
N TYR A 230 -7.08 -15.17 12.19
CA TYR A 230 -6.60 -14.34 13.29
C TYR A 230 -7.72 -13.45 13.81
N ARG A 231 -7.77 -13.22 15.12
CA ARG A 231 -8.83 -12.41 15.74
C ARG A 231 -8.62 -10.92 15.53
N SER A 232 -7.36 -10.50 15.40
CA SER A 232 -6.96 -9.10 15.25
C SER A 232 -5.70 -8.98 14.41
N VAL A 233 -5.39 -7.77 13.94
CA VAL A 233 -4.15 -7.48 13.23
C VAL A 233 -2.92 -7.67 14.11
N PRO A 234 -2.89 -7.29 15.40
CA PRO A 234 -1.80 -7.65 16.30
C PRO A 234 -1.54 -9.16 16.43
N ASP A 235 -2.59 -10.01 16.44
CA ASP A 235 -2.40 -11.47 16.45
C ASP A 235 -1.71 -11.96 15.16
N LEU A 236 -2.07 -11.38 14.02
CA LEU A 236 -1.42 -11.65 12.72
C LEU A 236 0.04 -11.20 12.74
N GLN A 237 0.31 -10.00 13.25
CA GLN A 237 1.66 -9.44 13.37
C GLN A 237 2.56 -10.33 14.22
N LEU A 238 2.10 -10.76 15.39
CA LEU A 238 2.81 -11.72 16.24
C LEU A 238 3.11 -13.04 15.52
N ALA A 239 2.20 -13.52 14.67
CA ALA A 239 2.42 -14.72 13.88
C ALA A 239 3.49 -14.52 12.79
N LEU A 240 3.56 -13.33 12.20
CA LEU A 240 4.57 -12.94 11.20
C LEU A 240 5.94 -12.74 11.83
N GLU A 241 6.01 -12.13 13.02
CA GLU A 241 7.25 -11.86 13.74
C GLU A 241 7.88 -13.11 14.36
N ARG A 242 7.07 -14.11 14.74
CA ARG A 242 7.59 -15.36 15.33
C ARG A 242 8.63 -15.97 14.42
N ARG A 243 9.88 -15.57 14.64
CA ARG A 243 11.06 -16.23 14.07
C ARG A 243 11.00 -17.71 14.46
N ASN A 244 11.41 -18.60 13.55
CA ASN A 244 11.50 -20.04 13.86
C ASN A 244 12.42 -20.23 15.07
N SER A 245 11.85 -20.14 16.29
CA SER A 245 12.57 -20.40 17.52
C SER A 245 13.23 -21.79 17.53
N GLY A 246 12.70 -22.73 16.73
CA GLY A 246 13.29 -24.04 16.52
C GLY A 246 14.73 -24.00 15.99
N GLN A 247 15.06 -23.10 15.07
CA GLN A 247 16.45 -22.98 14.60
C GLN A 247 17.38 -22.44 15.70
N MET A 248 16.91 -21.49 16.50
CA MET A 248 17.68 -20.94 17.62
C MET A 248 17.93 -22.02 18.70
N TYR A 249 16.93 -22.86 19.00
CA TYR A 249 17.11 -23.99 19.93
C TYR A 249 18.09 -25.01 19.38
N VAL A 250 18.05 -25.33 18.09
CA VAL A 250 19.04 -26.23 17.46
C VAL A 250 20.46 -25.65 17.57
N PHE A 251 20.65 -24.35 17.28
CA PHE A 251 21.95 -23.70 17.46
C PHE A 251 22.42 -23.71 18.90
N ILE A 252 21.54 -23.47 19.87
CA ILE A 252 21.89 -23.55 21.32
C ILE A 252 22.26 -24.98 21.70
N CYS A 253 21.50 -25.98 21.29
CA CYS A 253 21.80 -27.36 21.58
C CYS A 253 23.14 -27.80 20.97
N VAL A 254 23.41 -27.46 19.71
CA VAL A 254 24.68 -27.75 19.04
C VAL A 254 25.86 -27.06 19.75
N PHE A 255 25.66 -25.79 20.17
CA PHE A 255 26.70 -25.07 20.92
C PHE A 255 26.96 -25.69 22.28
N ILE A 256 25.92 -26.11 23.03
CA ILE A 256 26.07 -26.80 24.32
C ILE A 256 26.82 -28.12 24.14
N VAL A 257 26.49 -28.94 23.13
CA VAL A 257 27.17 -30.20 22.83
C VAL A 257 28.65 -29.96 22.47
N PHE A 258 28.90 -28.93 21.65
CA PHE A 258 30.28 -28.57 21.29
C PHE A 258 31.10 -28.12 22.51
N MET A 259 30.54 -27.31 23.40
CA MET A 259 31.17 -26.85 24.63
C MET A 259 31.45 -28.01 25.60
N ALA A 260 30.50 -28.96 25.74
CA ALA A 260 30.71 -30.18 26.53
C ALA A 260 31.83 -31.06 25.98
N ALA A 261 31.87 -31.26 24.68
CA ALA A 261 32.97 -32.04 24.02
C ALA A 261 34.30 -31.34 24.20
N LEU A 262 34.37 -30.03 24.11
CA LEU A 262 35.61 -29.25 24.34
C LEU A 262 36.11 -29.38 25.80
N LEU A 263 35.21 -29.32 26.78
CA LEU A 263 35.52 -29.49 28.19
C LEU A 263 36.07 -30.89 28.47
N ILE A 264 35.47 -31.96 27.93
CA ILE A 264 35.92 -33.32 28.06
C ILE A 264 37.33 -33.49 27.44
N TRP A 265 37.55 -32.86 26.28
CA TRP A 265 38.86 -32.90 25.61
C TRP A 265 39.95 -32.20 26.43
N LEU A 266 39.64 -31.07 27.06
CA LEU A 266 40.55 -30.30 27.92
C LEU A 266 40.88 -31.03 29.24
N THR A 267 39.90 -31.78 29.80
CA THR A 267 40.10 -32.53 31.06
C THR A 267 40.83 -33.86 30.87
N ASN A 268 40.81 -34.41 29.64
CA ASN A 268 41.52 -35.65 29.31
C ASN A 268 42.94 -35.44 28.74
N ARG A 269 43.44 -34.21 28.75
CA ARG A 269 44.78 -33.84 28.31
C ARG A 269 45.66 -33.48 29.52
#